data_3213c462b549cee2e4ff4cd7c668e846
#
_entry.id   3213c462b549cee2e4ff4cd7c668e846
#
_cell.length_a   1.000
_cell.length_b   1.000
_cell.length_c   1.000
_cell.angle_alpha   90.00
_cell.angle_beta   90.00
_cell.angle_gamma   90.00
#
_symmetry.space_group_name_H-M   'P 1'
#
loop_
_entity.id
_entity.type
_entity.pdbx_description
1 polymer ?
#
loop_
_entity_poly.entity_id
_entity_poly.type
_entity_poly.pdbx_seq_one_letter_code
_entity_poly.pdbx_strand_id
1 'polypeptide(L)'
;IARPRGIINGVDMLYSGEVRKVRADAINRRLNDGELVLVAPLGYSATGEIFNLTHEEVATDVAISIEANKLIYLGEESGLKDKKGALIKELTTSFIKKQLINSINEPAQKRIWRNLIKASENGVDRIHLVDRKINGGILLELFTHEGIGTMLSRDPLEKIRAATLEDIGGILS
;
A
#
# COMPACT_ATOMS: atom_id res chain seq x y z
N ILE A 1 7.28 -14.84 9.36
CA ILE A 1 6.63 -16.12 9.75
C ILE A 1 5.35 -16.24 8.95
N ALA A 2 5.14 -17.41 8.32
CA ALA A 2 3.97 -17.73 7.52
C ALA A 2 3.10 -18.79 8.17
N ARG A 3 1.89 -18.94 7.68
CA ARG A 3 1.00 -20.10 7.90
C ARG A 3 0.43 -20.58 6.56
N PRO A 4 0.11 -21.87 6.41
CA PRO A 4 -0.50 -22.37 5.20
C PRO A 4 -1.90 -21.77 4.99
N ARG A 5 -2.30 -21.57 3.73
CA ARG A 5 -3.67 -21.18 3.39
C ARG A 5 -4.66 -22.34 3.52
N GLY A 6 -4.18 -23.59 3.50
CA GLY A 6 -4.99 -24.77 3.58
C GLY A 6 -5.89 -24.97 2.35
N ILE A 7 -7.09 -25.47 2.57
CA ILE A 7 -8.07 -25.73 1.49
C ILE A 7 -9.00 -24.53 1.34
N ILE A 8 -9.05 -23.94 0.14
CA ILE A 8 -9.93 -22.82 -0.19
C ILE A 8 -10.87 -23.27 -1.32
N ASN A 9 -12.16 -23.20 -1.10
CA ASN A 9 -13.19 -23.62 -2.07
C ASN A 9 -12.97 -25.04 -2.63
N GLY A 10 -12.51 -25.97 -1.76
CA GLY A 10 -12.25 -27.36 -2.15
C GLY A 10 -10.90 -27.59 -2.86
N VAL A 11 -10.08 -26.55 -3.05
CA VAL A 11 -8.74 -26.64 -3.66
C VAL A 11 -7.67 -26.53 -2.58
N ASP A 12 -6.79 -27.53 -2.52
CA ASP A 12 -5.61 -27.46 -1.64
C ASP A 12 -4.60 -26.46 -2.18
N MET A 13 -4.27 -25.46 -1.38
CA MET A 13 -3.34 -24.39 -1.73
C MET A 13 -1.87 -24.78 -1.56
N LEU A 14 -1.58 -25.99 -1.17
CA LEU A 14 -0.24 -26.59 -1.03
C LEU A 14 0.73 -25.65 -0.28
N TYR A 15 1.80 -25.24 -0.95
CA TYR A 15 2.83 -24.35 -0.40
C TYR A 15 2.49 -22.85 -0.51
N SER A 16 1.24 -22.49 -0.78
CA SER A 16 0.79 -21.10 -0.70
C SER A 16 0.43 -20.76 0.74
N GLY A 17 1.02 -19.71 1.24
CA GLY A 17 0.83 -19.24 2.61
C GLY A 17 0.27 -17.82 2.70
N GLU A 18 0.06 -17.40 3.92
CA GLU A 18 -0.24 -16.01 4.28
C GLU A 18 0.68 -15.54 5.41
N VAL A 19 0.85 -14.23 5.52
CA VAL A 19 1.69 -13.63 6.56
C VAL A 19 1.01 -13.81 7.92
N ARG A 20 1.70 -14.47 8.85
CA ARG A 20 1.24 -14.61 10.25
C ARG A 20 1.86 -13.55 11.14
N LYS A 21 3.14 -13.27 10.97
CA LYS A 21 3.90 -12.32 11.79
C LYS A 21 5.14 -11.85 11.06
N VAL A 22 5.38 -10.55 11.08
CA VAL A 22 6.64 -9.94 10.64
C VAL A 22 7.59 -9.81 11.85
N ARG A 23 8.88 -10.01 11.64
CA ARG A 23 9.91 -9.75 12.63
C ARG A 23 10.42 -8.31 12.49
N ALA A 24 9.57 -7.37 12.89
CA ALA A 24 9.86 -5.94 12.78
C ALA A 24 11.15 -5.53 13.52
N ASP A 25 11.41 -6.14 14.66
CA ASP A 25 12.63 -5.95 15.45
C ASP A 25 13.91 -6.19 14.66
N ALA A 26 13.91 -7.26 13.86
CA ALA A 26 15.06 -7.61 13.03
C ALA A 26 15.23 -6.66 11.83
N ILE A 27 14.11 -6.22 11.24
CA ILE A 27 14.12 -5.27 10.12
C ILE A 27 14.58 -3.90 10.62
N ASN A 28 13.97 -3.39 11.70
CA ASN A 28 14.28 -2.06 12.24
C ASN A 28 15.74 -1.95 12.70
N ARG A 29 16.30 -3.01 13.25
CA ARG A 29 17.74 -3.02 13.61
C ARG A 29 18.61 -2.74 12.39
N ARG A 30 18.37 -3.44 11.27
CA ARG A 30 19.13 -3.26 10.04
C ARG A 30 18.94 -1.85 9.44
N LEU A 31 17.70 -1.36 9.46
CA LEU A 31 17.40 0.00 8.98
C LEU A 31 18.09 1.07 9.83
N ASN A 32 18.13 0.89 11.17
CA ASN A 32 18.82 1.79 12.09
C ASN A 32 20.35 1.79 11.90
N ASP A 33 20.90 0.65 11.44
CA ASP A 33 22.31 0.54 11.06
C ASP A 33 22.60 1.17 9.66
N GLY A 34 21.59 1.77 9.01
CA GLY A 34 21.70 2.41 7.67
C GLY A 34 21.68 1.41 6.52
N GLU A 35 21.31 0.17 6.76
CA GLU A 35 21.25 -0.87 5.73
C GLU A 35 19.95 -0.79 4.92
N LEU A 36 19.98 -1.29 3.68
CA LEU A 36 18.78 -1.58 2.88
C LEU A 36 18.32 -3.01 3.15
N VAL A 37 17.04 -3.17 3.49
CA VAL A 37 16.46 -4.49 3.77
C VAL A 37 15.64 -4.98 2.59
N LEU A 38 16.07 -6.07 1.96
CA LEU A 38 15.32 -6.76 0.91
C LEU A 38 14.54 -7.92 1.51
N VAL A 39 13.21 -7.91 1.33
CA VAL A 39 12.31 -8.95 1.82
C VAL A 39 11.70 -9.72 0.66
N ALA A 40 11.99 -11.03 0.59
CA ALA A 40 11.40 -11.92 -0.41
C ALA A 40 9.94 -12.28 -0.01
N PRO A 41 9.05 -12.59 -0.99
CA PRO A 41 7.69 -13.05 -0.71
C PRO A 41 7.68 -14.54 -0.31
N LEU A 42 8.49 -14.89 0.67
CA LEU A 42 8.63 -16.22 1.25
C LEU A 42 8.51 -16.14 2.77
N GLY A 43 7.94 -17.16 3.35
CA GLY A 43 7.83 -17.23 4.81
C GLY A 43 7.95 -18.66 5.33
N TYR A 44 8.35 -18.79 6.59
CA TYR A 44 8.49 -20.06 7.27
C TYR A 44 7.33 -20.27 8.25
N SER A 45 6.80 -21.48 8.31
CA SER A 45 5.90 -21.91 9.38
C SER A 45 6.68 -22.05 10.70
N ALA A 46 5.95 -22.28 11.77
CA ALA A 46 6.56 -22.60 13.08
C ALA A 46 7.33 -23.95 13.05
N THR A 47 6.97 -24.82 12.13
CA THR A 47 7.62 -26.14 11.90
C THR A 47 8.77 -26.10 10.90
N GLY A 48 9.05 -24.92 10.31
CA GLY A 48 10.15 -24.72 9.37
C GLY A 48 9.81 -24.95 7.90
N GLU A 49 8.55 -25.23 7.57
CA GLU A 49 8.10 -25.35 6.18
C GLU A 49 8.09 -24.01 5.49
N ILE A 50 8.48 -23.99 4.21
CA ILE A 50 8.55 -22.76 3.41
C ILE A 50 7.25 -22.60 2.61
N PHE A 51 6.69 -21.40 2.65
CA PHE A 51 5.48 -21.01 1.89
C PHE A 51 5.75 -19.83 0.98
N ASN A 52 5.16 -19.89 -0.22
CA ASN A 52 5.08 -18.75 -1.12
C ASN A 52 3.98 -17.80 -0.61
N LEU A 53 4.32 -16.52 -0.50
CA LEU A 53 3.42 -15.45 -0.09
C LEU A 53 3.15 -14.52 -1.27
N THR A 54 2.07 -13.76 -1.23
CA THR A 54 1.89 -12.70 -2.22
C THR A 54 2.75 -11.49 -1.83
N HIS A 55 3.42 -10.89 -2.81
CA HIS A 55 4.31 -9.75 -2.55
C HIS A 55 3.53 -8.54 -2.00
N GLU A 56 2.28 -8.35 -2.42
CA GLU A 56 1.41 -7.30 -1.91
C GLU A 56 1.11 -7.46 -0.42
N GLU A 57 0.82 -8.69 0.02
CA GLU A 57 0.56 -9.00 1.41
C GLU A 57 1.83 -8.81 2.26
N VAL A 58 2.97 -9.30 1.78
CA VAL A 58 4.27 -9.13 2.48
C VAL A 58 4.62 -7.65 2.61
N ALA A 59 4.52 -6.87 1.52
CA ALA A 59 4.82 -5.44 1.54
C ALA A 59 3.92 -4.69 2.52
N THR A 60 2.62 -5.00 2.50
CA THR A 60 1.63 -4.42 3.41
C THR A 60 1.97 -4.73 4.87
N ASP A 61 2.15 -6.01 5.21
CA ASP A 61 2.37 -6.43 6.59
C ASP A 61 3.74 -5.98 7.12
N VAL A 62 4.76 -5.91 6.27
CA VAL A 62 6.05 -5.30 6.61
C VAL A 62 5.87 -3.82 6.90
N ALA A 63 5.24 -3.05 6.00
CA ALA A 63 5.04 -1.61 6.16
C ALA A 63 4.28 -1.28 7.45
N ILE A 64 3.21 -2.02 7.76
CA ILE A 64 2.47 -1.88 9.02
C ILE A 64 3.35 -2.19 10.23
N SER A 65 4.10 -3.30 10.17
CA SER A 65 4.85 -3.78 11.33
C SER A 65 6.05 -2.92 11.70
N ILE A 66 6.65 -2.20 10.71
CA ILE A 66 7.75 -1.26 10.94
C ILE A 66 7.28 0.19 11.06
N GLU A 67 5.96 0.42 11.06
CA GLU A 67 5.36 1.76 11.13
C GLU A 67 5.87 2.68 10.00
N ALA A 68 5.87 2.16 8.78
CA ALA A 68 6.39 2.88 7.63
C ALA A 68 5.53 4.12 7.31
N ASN A 69 6.16 5.27 7.11
CA ASN A 69 5.47 6.50 6.71
C ASN A 69 4.85 6.41 5.30
N LYS A 70 5.51 5.66 4.42
CA LYS A 70 5.07 5.51 3.02
C LYS A 70 5.19 4.06 2.57
N LEU A 71 4.25 3.64 1.72
CA LEU A 71 4.29 2.38 1.01
C LEU A 71 4.09 2.64 -0.49
N ILE A 72 5.03 2.17 -1.32
CA ILE A 72 4.97 2.37 -2.77
C ILE A 72 4.80 1.01 -3.43
N TYR A 73 3.71 0.86 -4.17
CA TYR A 73 3.47 -0.29 -5.03
C TYR A 73 3.88 0.03 -6.45
N LEU A 74 4.76 -0.79 -7.00
CA LEU A 74 5.09 -0.77 -8.42
C LEU A 74 4.20 -1.80 -9.15
N GLY A 75 3.14 -1.29 -9.75
CA GLY A 75 2.15 -2.11 -10.47
C GLY A 75 2.33 -2.10 -11.98
N GLU A 76 1.41 -2.76 -12.67
CA GLU A 76 1.34 -2.73 -14.14
C GLU A 76 0.72 -1.44 -14.68
N GLU A 77 0.02 -0.69 -13.82
CA GLU A 77 -0.64 0.57 -14.12
C GLU A 77 -0.38 1.60 -13.03
N SER A 78 -0.43 2.88 -13.39
CA SER A 78 -0.17 4.00 -12.46
C SER A 78 -1.24 4.18 -11.38
N GLY A 79 -2.36 3.47 -11.46
CA GLY A 79 -3.45 3.60 -10.49
C GLY A 79 -4.84 3.51 -11.12
N LEU A 80 -5.80 4.16 -10.48
CA LEU A 80 -7.18 4.19 -10.95
C LEU A 80 -7.42 5.30 -11.97
N LYS A 81 -8.24 4.98 -12.96
CA LYS A 81 -8.71 5.94 -13.96
C LYS A 81 -10.19 6.27 -13.73
N ASP A 82 -10.56 7.48 -13.99
CA ASP A 82 -11.96 7.91 -14.00
C ASP A 82 -12.70 7.38 -15.22
N LYS A 83 -14.01 7.70 -15.33
CA LYS A 83 -14.86 7.29 -16.47
C LYS A 83 -14.39 7.87 -17.80
N LYS A 84 -13.56 8.89 -17.80
CA LYS A 84 -12.99 9.54 -19.00
C LYS A 84 -11.59 9.01 -19.32
N GLY A 85 -11.04 8.06 -18.51
CA GLY A 85 -9.71 7.49 -18.69
C GLY A 85 -8.60 8.33 -18.07
N ALA A 86 -8.88 9.42 -17.38
CA ALA A 86 -7.89 10.24 -16.68
C ALA A 86 -7.49 9.58 -15.36
N LEU A 87 -6.19 9.64 -15.02
CA LEU A 87 -5.68 9.10 -13.76
C LEU A 87 -6.21 9.89 -12.56
N ILE A 88 -6.75 9.18 -11.58
CA ILE A 88 -7.15 9.77 -10.31
C ILE A 88 -5.91 9.89 -9.43
N LYS A 89 -5.44 11.10 -9.20
CA LYS A 89 -4.20 11.38 -8.48
C LYS A 89 -4.29 11.07 -6.99
N GLU A 90 -5.40 11.41 -6.38
CA GLU A 90 -5.61 11.27 -4.93
C GLU A 90 -6.92 10.56 -4.63
N LEU A 91 -6.85 9.64 -3.68
CA LEU A 91 -8.00 8.89 -3.19
C LEU A 91 -7.95 8.81 -1.66
N THR A 92 -9.11 8.78 -1.05
CA THR A 92 -9.21 8.48 0.40
C THR A 92 -9.61 7.02 0.61
N THR A 93 -9.15 6.45 1.71
CA THR A 93 -9.53 5.08 2.12
C THR A 93 -11.05 4.93 2.23
N SER A 94 -11.74 5.93 2.75
CA SER A 94 -13.20 5.94 2.87
C SER A 94 -13.90 5.90 1.51
N PHE A 95 -13.39 6.61 0.51
CA PHE A 95 -13.94 6.61 -0.84
C PHE A 95 -13.81 5.24 -1.51
N ILE A 96 -12.62 4.63 -1.42
CA ILE A 96 -12.39 3.30 -2.02
C ILE A 96 -13.29 2.25 -1.37
N LYS A 97 -13.39 2.24 -0.05
CA LYS A 97 -14.24 1.28 0.67
C LYS A 97 -15.71 1.39 0.31
N LYS A 98 -16.24 2.60 0.21
CA LYS A 98 -17.67 2.83 -0.03
C LYS A 98 -18.07 2.67 -1.49
N GLN A 99 -17.23 3.10 -2.42
CA GLN A 99 -17.65 3.25 -3.81
C GLN A 99 -16.93 2.33 -4.80
N LEU A 100 -15.70 1.97 -4.54
CA LEU A 100 -14.84 1.38 -5.57
C LEU A 100 -14.59 -0.11 -5.39
N ILE A 101 -14.42 -0.58 -4.16
CA ILE A 101 -14.02 -1.98 -3.90
C ILE A 101 -15.02 -3.00 -4.46
N ASN A 102 -16.29 -2.64 -4.51
CA ASN A 102 -17.36 -3.51 -5.01
C ASN A 102 -17.49 -3.47 -6.55
N SER A 103 -16.99 -2.43 -7.20
CA SER A 103 -17.01 -2.28 -8.66
C SER A 103 -15.79 -2.89 -9.34
N ILE A 104 -14.76 -3.28 -8.58
CA ILE A 104 -13.58 -3.96 -9.12
C ILE A 104 -13.92 -5.44 -9.34
N ASN A 105 -13.96 -5.86 -10.60
CA ASN A 105 -14.30 -7.23 -10.97
C ASN A 105 -13.08 -8.15 -11.00
N GLU A 106 -11.90 -7.62 -11.28
CA GLU A 106 -10.67 -8.39 -11.37
C GLU A 106 -10.15 -8.80 -9.98
N PRO A 107 -10.01 -10.10 -9.68
CA PRO A 107 -9.59 -10.56 -8.35
C PRO A 107 -8.21 -10.06 -7.93
N ALA A 108 -7.26 -9.96 -8.86
CA ALA A 108 -5.92 -9.48 -8.59
C ALA A 108 -5.93 -8.00 -8.19
N GLN A 109 -6.64 -7.16 -8.94
CA GLN A 109 -6.83 -5.74 -8.62
C GLN A 109 -7.53 -5.56 -7.26
N LYS A 110 -8.60 -6.33 -7.02
CA LYS A 110 -9.32 -6.29 -5.74
C LYS A 110 -8.43 -6.64 -4.56
N ARG A 111 -7.50 -7.60 -4.73
CA ARG A 111 -6.52 -7.97 -3.71
C ARG A 111 -5.57 -6.81 -3.42
N ILE A 112 -5.03 -6.15 -4.45
CA ILE A 112 -4.16 -4.98 -4.29
C ILE A 112 -4.88 -3.91 -3.47
N TRP A 113 -6.08 -3.50 -3.87
CA TRP A 113 -6.83 -2.45 -3.17
C TRP A 113 -7.16 -2.82 -1.72
N ARG A 114 -7.47 -4.08 -1.44
CA ARG A 114 -7.68 -4.55 -0.06
C ARG A 114 -6.40 -4.39 0.79
N ASN A 115 -5.24 -4.70 0.22
CA ASN A 115 -3.96 -4.53 0.90
C ASN A 115 -3.63 -3.05 1.12
N LEU A 116 -3.89 -2.17 0.14
CA LEU A 116 -3.71 -0.73 0.31
C LEU A 116 -4.62 -0.17 1.42
N ILE A 117 -5.90 -0.56 1.45
CA ILE A 117 -6.83 -0.18 2.51
C ILE A 117 -6.32 -0.68 3.87
N LYS A 118 -5.90 -1.94 3.96
CA LYS A 118 -5.35 -2.53 5.18
C LYS A 118 -4.14 -1.74 5.68
N ALA A 119 -3.21 -1.36 4.80
CA ALA A 119 -2.05 -0.57 5.17
C ALA A 119 -2.45 0.80 5.73
N SER A 120 -3.35 1.52 5.06
CA SER A 120 -3.82 2.83 5.49
C SER A 120 -4.55 2.78 6.83
N GLU A 121 -5.42 1.79 7.05
CA GLU A 121 -6.15 1.64 8.32
C GLU A 121 -5.25 1.27 9.50
N ASN A 122 -4.09 0.68 9.23
CA ASN A 122 -3.12 0.25 10.23
C ASN A 122 -1.89 1.17 10.35
N GLY A 123 -2.00 2.43 9.96
CA GLY A 123 -1.03 3.46 10.31
C GLY A 123 -0.05 3.86 9.22
N VAL A 124 -0.14 3.32 8.01
CA VAL A 124 0.65 3.82 6.89
C VAL A 124 -0.03 5.08 6.33
N ASP A 125 0.62 6.23 6.47
CA ASP A 125 0.00 7.53 6.16
C ASP A 125 -0.26 7.74 4.67
N ARG A 126 0.70 7.36 3.83
CA ARG A 126 0.66 7.57 2.38
C ARG A 126 1.01 6.30 1.63
N ILE A 127 0.16 5.92 0.71
CA ILE A 127 0.35 4.74 -0.11
C ILE A 127 0.27 5.16 -1.57
N HIS A 128 1.29 4.84 -2.34
CA HIS A 128 1.41 5.23 -3.75
C HIS A 128 1.32 4.00 -4.63
N LEU A 129 0.53 4.08 -5.69
CA LEU A 129 0.49 3.10 -6.76
C LEU A 129 1.09 3.74 -8.02
N VAL A 130 2.21 3.19 -8.49
CA VAL A 130 3.03 3.75 -9.58
C VAL A 130 3.25 2.67 -10.64
N ASP A 131 3.20 3.05 -11.91
CA ASP A 131 3.50 2.13 -13.01
C ASP A 131 5.01 1.82 -13.04
N ARG A 132 5.37 0.55 -12.91
CA ARG A 132 6.76 0.06 -12.95
C ARG A 132 7.45 0.28 -14.30
N LYS A 133 6.68 0.52 -15.37
CA LYS A 133 7.20 0.72 -16.73
C LYS A 133 7.71 2.14 -16.96
N ILE A 134 7.35 3.08 -16.08
CA ILE A 134 7.79 4.47 -16.21
C ILE A 134 9.21 4.60 -15.67
N ASN A 135 10.13 4.96 -16.56
CA ASN A 135 11.52 5.18 -16.16
C ASN A 135 11.62 6.37 -15.19
N GLY A 136 12.27 6.17 -14.05
CA GLY A 136 12.33 7.17 -12.98
C GLY A 136 11.01 7.42 -12.24
N GLY A 137 9.99 6.56 -12.44
CA GLY A 137 8.65 6.73 -11.90
C GLY A 137 8.59 6.99 -10.40
N ILE A 138 9.39 6.29 -9.60
CA ILE A 138 9.46 6.50 -8.15
C ILE A 138 9.95 7.92 -7.83
N LEU A 139 10.97 8.40 -8.53
CA LEU A 139 11.50 9.73 -8.31
C LEU A 139 10.48 10.82 -8.69
N LEU A 140 9.82 10.63 -9.83
CA LEU A 140 8.75 11.55 -10.27
C LEU A 140 7.60 11.58 -9.26
N GLU A 141 7.17 10.42 -8.76
CA GLU A 141 6.10 10.36 -7.76
C GLU A 141 6.45 11.03 -6.44
N LEU A 142 7.68 10.84 -5.95
CA LEU A 142 8.06 11.31 -4.62
C LEU A 142 8.57 12.75 -4.60
N PHE A 143 9.15 13.25 -5.68
CA PHE A 143 9.85 14.54 -5.72
C PHE A 143 9.22 15.58 -6.63
N THR A 144 8.11 15.26 -7.32
CA THR A 144 7.35 16.28 -8.07
C THR A 144 6.03 16.58 -7.37
N HIS A 145 5.53 17.79 -7.54
CA HIS A 145 4.28 18.24 -6.90
C HIS A 145 3.07 17.44 -7.38
N GLU A 146 3.00 17.13 -8.67
CA GLU A 146 1.84 16.48 -9.24
C GLU A 146 1.87 14.94 -9.16
N GLY A 147 3.06 14.36 -8.98
CA GLY A 147 3.25 12.92 -9.06
C GLY A 147 2.84 12.31 -10.41
N ILE A 148 2.97 11.02 -10.57
CA ILE A 148 2.57 10.28 -11.78
C ILE A 148 1.65 9.11 -11.49
N GLY A 149 1.45 8.77 -10.23
CA GLY A 149 0.67 7.65 -9.74
C GLY A 149 -0.66 8.06 -9.11
N THR A 150 -1.28 7.11 -8.45
CA THR A 150 -2.41 7.34 -7.55
C THR A 150 -1.94 7.24 -6.11
N MET A 151 -2.16 8.27 -5.33
CA MET A 151 -1.90 8.27 -3.89
C MET A 151 -3.18 7.98 -3.11
N LEU A 152 -3.07 7.06 -2.15
CA LEU A 152 -4.10 6.76 -1.16
C LEU A 152 -3.66 7.31 0.19
N SER A 153 -4.53 8.10 0.82
CA SER A 153 -4.38 8.59 2.19
C SER A 153 -5.58 8.19 3.05
N ARG A 154 -5.42 8.21 4.37
CA ARG A 154 -6.53 7.98 5.30
C ARG A 154 -7.56 9.10 5.20
N ASP A 155 -7.11 10.32 5.30
CA ASP A 155 -7.89 11.54 5.25
C ASP A 155 -7.54 12.35 4.00
N PRO A 156 -8.44 13.22 3.54
CA PRO A 156 -8.12 14.12 2.45
C PRO A 156 -6.89 14.96 2.81
N LEU A 157 -5.97 15.13 1.85
CA LEU A 157 -4.87 16.06 2.05
C LEU A 157 -5.43 17.47 2.22
N GLU A 158 -4.94 18.18 3.22
CA GLU A 158 -5.23 19.60 3.36
C GLU A 158 -4.66 20.34 2.15
N LYS A 159 -5.55 20.98 1.39
CA LYS A 159 -5.12 21.81 0.25
C LYS A 159 -4.63 23.15 0.80
N ILE A 160 -3.33 23.36 0.79
CA ILE A 160 -2.77 24.69 1.03
C ILE A 160 -3.25 25.59 -0.11
N ARG A 161 -4.04 26.61 0.22
CA ARG A 161 -4.53 27.64 -0.69
C ARG A 161 -4.18 29.03 -0.13
N ALA A 162 -4.20 30.01 -0.99
CA ALA A 162 -4.10 31.40 -0.52
C ALA A 162 -5.25 31.70 0.46
N ALA A 163 -4.91 32.36 1.56
CA ALA A 163 -5.89 32.77 2.57
C ALA A 163 -6.90 33.77 1.96
N THR A 164 -8.17 33.63 2.32
CA THR A 164 -9.25 34.55 1.96
C THR A 164 -9.66 35.37 3.18
N LEU A 165 -10.47 36.39 2.98
CA LEU A 165 -10.99 37.21 4.07
C LEU A 165 -11.79 36.40 5.12
N GLU A 166 -12.37 35.27 4.72
CA GLU A 166 -13.13 34.38 5.60
C GLU A 166 -12.22 33.59 6.57
N ASP A 167 -10.92 33.46 6.26
CA ASP A 167 -9.96 32.73 7.09
C ASP A 167 -9.39 33.58 8.23
N ILE A 168 -9.63 34.91 8.24
CA ILE A 168 -9.05 35.87 9.20
C ILE A 168 -9.41 35.49 10.65
N GLY A 169 -10.62 35.02 10.90
CA GLY A 169 -11.08 34.61 12.23
C GLY A 169 -10.30 33.44 12.82
N GLY A 170 -9.81 32.51 11.99
CA GLY A 170 -9.00 31.36 12.40
C GLY A 170 -7.49 31.65 12.51
N ILE A 171 -7.00 32.72 11.85
CA ILE A 171 -5.57 33.11 11.87
C ILE A 171 -5.25 33.96 13.12
N LEU A 172 -6.25 34.66 13.67
CA LEU A 172 -6.08 35.57 14.82
C LEU A 172 -6.44 34.94 16.17
N SER A 173 -6.86 33.67 16.18
CA SER A 173 -7.13 32.89 17.40
C SER A 173 -5.90 32.05 17.78
#